data_3b6e525a18792c783a51768e1fa96ee5
#
_entry.id   3b6e525a18792c783a51768e1fa96ee5
#
_cell.length_a   1.000
_cell.length_b   1.000
_cell.length_c   1.000
_cell.angle_alpha   90.00
_cell.angle_beta   90.00
_cell.angle_gamma   90.00
#
_symmetry.space_group_name_H-M   'P 1'
#
loop_
_entity.id
_entity.type
_entity.pdbx_description
1 polymer ?
#
loop_
_entity_poly.entity_id
_entity_poly.type
_entity_poly.pdbx_seq_one_letter_code
_entity_poly.pdbx_strand_id
1 'polypeptide(L)'
;DDAGDDDAEGGDDAEDDDAEPAGPPRVDPSTKFLRDLIAGRPVFGHPSEAGGFRLRYGRARNHGFATAGVHPATMHLVDDFLATGTQIKTERPGKAAGVVPVDTIEGPTVRLANGEVRRIDDPAEALAVRNGVEEILDLGEYLVNYGEFVENNHPLAPASYTVEWWVKEFEGSDADVQALRDDPRVDLDEPTPDEALRWAIEFDCPLHPAYTYLWHDVSVAAVDELAAAVADGDVVALESDGGVGRTTAGRIEAGADALLVEASGDVRRTLETLLVEHVATDEVLRVTDWRPLARSLGVTADLDREWTLDDLSPAAREYDGGDNAIRAVNQVAPFTVRERAPTRIGNRMGRPEKSEGRDLSPAVHTLSPIGEAGGSQRDVGGAARARTDEGRGVVNVQVGRRACPDCGATTHRTQCPGCDAHTEPVYECESCEQMIDPDESGRVHCDRCDRDVTSAEWRRLDVGERYREALDTVGEREAAFEILKGVKGLTSANKTPEPMEKGVLRAKHGVSSFKDGTVRY
;
A
#
# COMPACT_ATOMS: atom_id res chain seq x y z
N ASP A 1 -7.48 -41.43 -13.96
CA ASP A 1 -8.36 -40.53 -14.70
C ASP A 1 -7.95 -39.12 -14.37
N ASP A 2 -6.99 -38.65 -15.18
CA ASP A 2 -6.47 -37.28 -15.17
C ASP A 2 -7.52 -36.36 -15.80
N ALA A 3 -8.03 -35.44 -15.01
CA ALA A 3 -8.69 -34.26 -15.54
C ALA A 3 -7.73 -33.08 -15.38
N GLY A 4 -7.01 -32.75 -16.44
CA GLY A 4 -6.23 -31.55 -16.57
C GLY A 4 -7.15 -30.34 -16.53
N ASP A 5 -6.91 -29.46 -15.60
CA ASP A 5 -7.44 -28.09 -15.59
C ASP A 5 -6.63 -27.25 -16.58
N ASP A 6 -7.11 -27.23 -17.81
CA ASP A 6 -6.72 -26.21 -18.79
C ASP A 6 -7.38 -24.89 -18.41
N ASP A 7 -6.62 -24.04 -17.71
CA ASP A 7 -6.92 -22.60 -17.57
C ASP A 7 -6.78 -21.94 -18.96
N ALA A 8 -7.80 -22.04 -19.77
CA ALA A 8 -7.93 -21.22 -20.96
C ALA A 8 -8.27 -19.79 -20.54
N GLU A 9 -7.28 -18.94 -20.52
CA GLU A 9 -7.46 -17.48 -20.55
C GLU A 9 -8.11 -17.11 -21.89
N GLY A 10 -9.44 -17.02 -21.89
CA GLY A 10 -10.20 -16.35 -22.92
C GLY A 10 -10.24 -14.87 -22.61
N GLY A 11 -9.30 -14.11 -23.15
CA GLY A 11 -9.42 -12.67 -23.23
C GLY A 11 -10.54 -12.35 -24.24
N ASP A 12 -11.63 -11.78 -23.74
CA ASP A 12 -12.52 -10.94 -24.52
C ASP A 12 -12.17 -9.49 -24.12
N ASP A 13 -11.12 -8.97 -24.73
CA ASP A 13 -10.84 -7.54 -24.78
C ASP A 13 -11.86 -6.93 -25.75
N ALA A 14 -13.02 -6.55 -25.24
CA ALA A 14 -13.83 -5.55 -25.91
C ALA A 14 -13.11 -4.22 -25.68
N GLU A 15 -12.47 -3.72 -26.72
CA GLU A 15 -12.00 -2.35 -26.84
C GLU A 15 -13.17 -1.40 -26.56
N ASP A 16 -13.24 -0.87 -25.36
CA ASP A 16 -14.04 0.30 -25.05
C ASP A 16 -13.16 1.54 -25.24
N ASP A 17 -13.50 2.29 -26.29
CA ASP A 17 -12.83 3.49 -26.78
C ASP A 17 -12.70 4.59 -25.72
N ASP A 18 -11.48 5.12 -25.59
CA ASP A 18 -11.09 6.52 -25.36
C ASP A 18 -11.97 7.42 -24.46
N ALA A 19 -12.30 6.98 -23.25
CA ALA A 19 -12.60 7.90 -22.18
C ALA A 19 -11.34 8.03 -21.31
N GLU A 20 -10.68 9.19 -21.31
CA GLU A 20 -9.66 9.49 -20.29
C GLU A 20 -10.25 9.17 -18.91
N PRO A 21 -9.57 8.41 -18.05
CA PRO A 21 -10.10 8.07 -16.74
C PRO A 21 -10.34 9.36 -15.96
N ALA A 22 -11.60 9.63 -15.69
CA ALA A 22 -12.04 10.79 -14.94
C ALA A 22 -11.73 10.55 -13.47
N GLY A 23 -10.53 10.87 -13.03
CA GLY A 23 -10.18 10.80 -11.63
C GLY A 23 -8.84 10.13 -11.34
N PRO A 24 -8.41 10.14 -10.07
CA PRO A 24 -7.27 9.37 -9.67
C PRO A 24 -7.48 7.89 -9.99
N PRO A 25 -6.42 7.15 -10.38
CA PRO A 25 -6.55 5.77 -10.80
C PRO A 25 -7.13 4.92 -9.66
N ARG A 26 -8.28 4.29 -9.91
CA ARG A 26 -8.89 3.31 -9.01
C ARG A 26 -8.66 1.91 -9.54
N VAL A 27 -8.64 0.96 -8.62
CA VAL A 27 -8.51 -0.46 -8.95
C VAL A 27 -9.89 -1.01 -9.30
N ASP A 28 -10.06 -1.58 -10.50
CA ASP A 28 -11.32 -2.20 -10.91
C ASP A 28 -11.63 -3.46 -10.09
N PRO A 29 -12.90 -3.74 -9.81
CA PRO A 29 -13.33 -4.94 -9.10
C PRO A 29 -12.91 -6.22 -9.85
N SER A 30 -12.38 -7.21 -9.12
CA SER A 30 -12.05 -8.51 -9.70
C SER A 30 -13.29 -9.38 -9.85
N THR A 31 -13.67 -9.71 -11.09
CA THR A 31 -14.80 -10.61 -11.37
C THR A 31 -14.58 -12.03 -10.81
N LYS A 32 -13.32 -12.46 -10.71
CA LYS A 32 -12.95 -13.74 -10.10
C LYS A 32 -13.30 -13.77 -8.62
N PHE A 33 -13.17 -12.64 -7.92
CA PHE A 33 -13.55 -12.50 -6.52
C PHE A 33 -15.04 -12.72 -6.31
N LEU A 34 -15.90 -12.19 -7.18
CA LEU A 34 -17.36 -12.35 -7.11
C LEU A 34 -17.80 -13.82 -7.18
N ARG A 35 -17.15 -14.67 -7.98
CA ARG A 35 -17.45 -16.10 -8.02
C ARG A 35 -17.23 -16.80 -6.68
N ASP A 36 -16.23 -16.38 -5.94
CA ASP A 36 -15.93 -16.92 -4.64
C ASP A 36 -16.94 -16.44 -3.57
N LEU A 37 -17.45 -15.20 -3.71
CA LEU A 37 -18.56 -14.69 -2.90
C LEU A 37 -19.83 -15.53 -3.07
N ILE A 38 -20.19 -15.83 -4.31
CA ILE A 38 -21.34 -16.67 -4.65
C ILE A 38 -21.19 -18.09 -4.07
N ALA A 39 -19.96 -18.58 -3.92
CA ALA A 39 -19.66 -19.86 -3.30
C ALA A 39 -19.84 -19.90 -1.77
N GLY A 40 -20.33 -18.81 -1.15
CA GLY A 40 -20.68 -18.75 0.27
C GLY A 40 -19.50 -18.63 1.22
N ARG A 41 -18.37 -18.07 0.80
CA ARG A 41 -17.24 -17.80 1.70
C ARG A 41 -17.49 -16.53 2.50
N PRO A 42 -17.18 -16.48 3.81
CA PRO A 42 -17.26 -15.26 4.58
C PRO A 42 -16.48 -14.14 3.93
N VAL A 43 -17.12 -12.98 3.74
CA VAL A 43 -16.56 -11.77 3.15
C VAL A 43 -16.39 -10.75 4.26
N PHE A 44 -15.22 -10.13 4.32
CA PHE A 44 -14.91 -9.09 5.29
C PHE A 44 -14.92 -7.71 4.64
N GLY A 45 -14.51 -7.60 3.39
CA GLY A 45 -14.56 -6.39 2.59
C GLY A 45 -15.01 -6.71 1.17
N HIS A 46 -15.87 -5.89 0.59
CA HIS A 46 -16.28 -6.03 -0.80
C HIS A 46 -15.19 -5.53 -1.76
N PRO A 47 -15.12 -6.08 -2.99
CA PRO A 47 -14.15 -5.66 -3.98
C PRO A 47 -14.32 -4.19 -4.36
N SER A 48 -13.26 -3.40 -4.19
CA SER A 48 -13.14 -1.98 -4.59
C SER A 48 -14.27 -1.05 -4.11
N GLU A 49 -15.01 -1.43 -3.05
CA GLU A 49 -16.12 -0.66 -2.51
C GLU A 49 -15.79 -0.03 -1.16
N ALA A 50 -16.49 1.05 -0.82
CA ALA A 50 -16.43 1.68 0.48
C ALA A 50 -16.81 0.69 1.61
N GLY A 51 -16.33 0.92 2.83
CA GLY A 51 -16.57 0.03 3.97
C GLY A 51 -15.64 -1.18 4.02
N GLY A 52 -14.83 -1.43 2.98
CA GLY A 52 -13.82 -2.48 2.96
C GLY A 52 -12.51 -2.06 3.61
N PHE A 53 -11.49 -2.89 3.42
CA PHE A 53 -10.14 -2.56 3.86
C PHE A 53 -9.50 -1.48 2.97
N ARG A 54 -8.84 -0.51 3.57
CA ARG A 54 -8.05 0.52 2.88
C ARG A 54 -6.62 0.02 2.66
N LEU A 55 -6.15 0.07 1.42
CA LEU A 55 -4.81 -0.42 1.07
C LEU A 55 -3.71 0.45 1.69
N ARG A 56 -2.78 -0.18 2.42
CA ARG A 56 -1.54 0.42 2.88
C ARG A 56 -0.34 -0.45 2.50
N TYR A 57 0.73 0.18 2.05
CA TYR A 57 2.00 -0.51 1.85
C TYR A 57 2.89 -0.41 3.08
N GLY A 58 3.54 -1.51 3.40
CA GLY A 58 4.47 -1.57 4.52
C GLY A 58 5.06 -2.97 4.70
N ARG A 59 5.82 -3.14 5.77
CA ARG A 59 6.43 -4.42 6.11
C ARG A 59 5.78 -4.96 7.37
N ALA A 60 5.05 -6.07 7.24
CA ALA A 60 4.68 -6.92 8.37
C ALA A 60 5.75 -8.00 8.58
N ARG A 61 5.75 -8.61 9.76
CA ARG A 61 6.59 -9.78 10.01
C ARG A 61 6.26 -10.88 9.02
N ASN A 62 7.28 -11.31 8.27
CA ASN A 62 7.13 -12.39 7.31
C ASN A 62 7.21 -13.74 8.05
N HIS A 63 6.21 -14.60 7.81
CA HIS A 63 6.17 -15.98 8.33
C HIS A 63 6.32 -17.03 7.20
N GLY A 64 6.87 -16.65 6.06
CA GLY A 64 7.12 -17.53 4.91
C GLY A 64 5.95 -17.67 3.94
N PHE A 65 4.82 -17.00 4.19
CA PHE A 65 3.67 -16.87 3.30
C PHE A 65 3.43 -15.40 2.93
N ALA A 66 2.66 -15.15 1.89
CA ALA A 66 2.11 -13.82 1.65
C ALA A 66 1.40 -13.35 2.93
N THR A 67 1.62 -12.10 3.31
CA THR A 67 1.20 -11.57 4.60
C THR A 67 0.05 -10.59 4.41
N ALA A 68 -0.99 -10.78 5.20
CA ALA A 68 -2.11 -9.86 5.37
C ALA A 68 -1.98 -9.18 6.73
N GLY A 69 -1.48 -7.95 6.77
CA GLY A 69 -1.46 -7.17 7.99
C GLY A 69 -2.83 -6.60 8.29
N VAL A 70 -3.43 -6.99 9.41
CA VAL A 70 -4.76 -6.56 9.85
C VAL A 70 -4.65 -6.04 11.27
N HIS A 71 -5.36 -4.94 11.56
CA HIS A 71 -5.36 -4.39 12.90
C HIS A 71 -6.01 -5.35 13.91
N PRO A 72 -5.44 -5.57 15.12
CA PRO A 72 -6.01 -6.48 16.11
C PRO A 72 -7.45 -6.16 16.50
N ALA A 73 -7.83 -4.87 16.57
CA ALA A 73 -9.20 -4.45 16.84
C ALA A 73 -10.16 -4.97 15.76
N THR A 74 -9.78 -4.90 14.48
CA THR A 74 -10.57 -5.45 13.37
C THR A 74 -10.77 -6.95 13.54
N MET A 75 -9.70 -7.69 13.92
CA MET A 75 -9.79 -9.13 14.14
C MET A 75 -10.87 -9.47 15.19
N HIS A 76 -10.94 -8.71 16.28
CA HIS A 76 -11.93 -8.90 17.34
C HIS A 76 -13.35 -8.50 16.92
N LEU A 77 -13.50 -7.42 16.17
CA LEU A 77 -14.81 -6.93 15.73
C LEU A 77 -15.47 -7.81 14.66
N VAL A 78 -14.68 -8.59 13.92
CA VAL A 78 -15.20 -9.62 13.01
C VAL A 78 -15.27 -11.01 13.68
N ASP A 79 -15.57 -11.06 14.98
CA ASP A 79 -15.74 -12.28 15.78
C ASP A 79 -14.55 -13.26 15.72
N ASP A 80 -13.34 -12.73 15.67
CA ASP A 80 -12.09 -13.51 15.59
C ASP A 80 -11.99 -14.45 14.36
N PHE A 81 -12.80 -14.27 13.32
CA PHE A 81 -12.69 -15.02 12.07
C PHE A 81 -11.36 -14.75 11.36
N LEU A 82 -10.75 -13.58 11.57
CA LEU A 82 -9.44 -13.21 11.07
C LEU A 82 -8.33 -13.47 12.09
N ALA A 83 -8.33 -14.62 12.74
CA ALA A 83 -7.27 -14.99 13.69
C ALA A 83 -5.89 -15.07 13.00
N THR A 84 -4.82 -14.88 13.78
CA THR A 84 -3.44 -14.99 13.30
C THR A 84 -3.21 -16.30 12.56
N GLY A 85 -2.65 -16.23 11.37
CA GLY A 85 -2.38 -17.37 10.50
C GLY A 85 -3.58 -17.82 9.64
N THR A 86 -4.79 -17.27 9.84
CA THR A 86 -5.92 -17.53 8.96
C THR A 86 -5.56 -17.13 7.53
N GLN A 87 -5.78 -18.02 6.58
CA GLN A 87 -5.60 -17.71 5.18
C GLN A 87 -6.83 -16.99 4.63
N ILE A 88 -6.60 -15.83 4.07
CA ILE A 88 -7.60 -15.04 3.37
C ILE A 88 -7.22 -14.87 1.91
N LYS A 89 -8.21 -14.67 1.08
CA LYS A 89 -8.01 -14.24 -0.31
C LYS A 89 -8.42 -12.80 -0.44
N THR A 90 -7.61 -12.05 -1.13
CA THR A 90 -7.85 -10.65 -1.44
C THR A 90 -8.20 -10.50 -2.90
N GLU A 91 -8.91 -9.43 -3.21
CA GLU A 91 -9.17 -9.04 -4.59
C GLU A 91 -7.85 -8.87 -5.34
N ARG A 92 -6.92 -8.14 -4.74
CA ARG A 92 -5.55 -7.96 -5.20
C ARG A 92 -4.59 -8.02 -4.01
N PRO A 93 -3.49 -8.67 -4.12
CA PRO A 93 -2.89 -9.37 -5.25
C PRO A 93 -3.53 -10.73 -5.61
N GLY A 94 -4.64 -11.15 -5.01
CA GLY A 94 -5.42 -12.33 -5.39
C GLY A 94 -4.89 -13.68 -4.90
N LYS A 95 -3.71 -13.75 -4.30
CA LYS A 95 -3.17 -14.94 -3.66
C LYS A 95 -3.69 -15.08 -2.22
N ALA A 96 -3.69 -16.31 -1.69
CA ALA A 96 -3.95 -16.54 -0.29
C ALA A 96 -2.84 -15.88 0.57
N ALA A 97 -3.25 -15.04 1.51
CA ALA A 97 -2.36 -14.40 2.47
C ALA A 97 -2.70 -14.84 3.89
N GLY A 98 -1.69 -15.00 4.73
CA GLY A 98 -1.87 -15.30 6.13
C GLY A 98 -2.05 -14.03 6.96
N VAL A 99 -3.09 -13.98 7.79
CA VAL A 99 -3.34 -12.83 8.68
C VAL A 99 -2.23 -12.73 9.72
N VAL A 100 -1.69 -11.52 9.88
CA VAL A 100 -0.79 -11.12 10.95
C VAL A 100 -1.32 -9.88 11.63
N PRO A 101 -1.32 -9.82 12.97
CA PRO A 101 -1.71 -8.61 13.67
C PRO A 101 -0.66 -7.52 13.46
N VAL A 102 -1.13 -6.31 13.12
CA VAL A 102 -0.33 -5.09 12.96
C VAL A 102 -1.07 -3.96 13.65
N ASP A 103 -0.46 -3.35 14.65
CA ASP A 103 -1.01 -2.27 15.48
C ASP A 103 -0.52 -0.86 15.09
N THR A 104 0.33 -0.78 14.06
CA THR A 104 0.86 0.48 13.51
C THR A 104 0.09 1.00 12.31
N ILE A 105 -1.10 0.45 12.06
CA ILE A 105 -2.04 0.85 11.01
C ILE A 105 -3.36 1.24 11.66
N GLU A 106 -4.20 1.95 10.91
CA GLU A 106 -5.50 2.37 11.44
C GLU A 106 -6.46 1.19 11.62
N GLY A 107 -7.12 1.17 12.76
CA GLY A 107 -8.15 0.20 13.09
C GLY A 107 -9.49 0.49 12.39
N PRO A 108 -10.51 -0.30 12.67
CA PRO A 108 -11.81 -0.18 12.05
C PRO A 108 -12.58 1.03 12.59
N THR A 109 -13.43 1.61 11.76
CA THR A 109 -14.42 2.62 12.17
C THR A 109 -15.79 1.96 12.26
N VAL A 110 -16.46 2.14 13.38
CA VAL A 110 -17.74 1.49 13.69
C VAL A 110 -18.81 2.50 14.09
N ARG A 111 -20.07 2.14 13.84
CA ARG A 111 -21.23 2.77 14.45
C ARG A 111 -21.74 1.89 15.58
N LEU A 112 -21.87 2.48 16.75
CA LEU A 112 -22.38 1.82 17.96
C LEU A 112 -23.88 2.08 18.14
N ALA A 113 -24.57 1.20 18.89
CA ALA A 113 -26.00 1.30 19.21
C ALA A 113 -26.41 2.58 19.96
N ASN A 114 -25.47 3.29 20.57
CA ASN A 114 -25.71 4.58 21.20
C ASN A 114 -25.60 5.77 20.21
N GLY A 115 -25.40 5.50 18.92
CA GLY A 115 -25.25 6.52 17.87
C GLY A 115 -23.84 7.08 17.73
N GLU A 116 -22.86 6.57 18.46
CA GLU A 116 -21.46 6.97 18.36
C GLU A 116 -20.81 6.32 17.15
N VAL A 117 -20.16 7.13 16.33
CA VAL A 117 -19.28 6.70 15.23
C VAL A 117 -17.85 7.04 15.61
N ARG A 118 -17.00 6.02 15.67
CA ARG A 118 -15.59 6.21 16.04
C ARG A 118 -14.67 5.12 15.50
N ARG A 119 -13.41 5.45 15.38
CA ARG A 119 -12.33 4.52 15.07
C ARG A 119 -11.89 3.77 16.34
N ILE A 120 -11.63 2.50 16.22
CA ILE A 120 -11.19 1.62 17.32
C ILE A 120 -9.77 1.16 17.04
N ASP A 121 -8.78 1.79 17.70
CA ASP A 121 -7.36 1.44 17.57
C ASP A 121 -6.85 0.60 18.76
N ASP A 122 -7.62 0.48 19.84
CA ASP A 122 -7.28 -0.35 21.00
C ASP A 122 -7.99 -1.72 20.92
N PRO A 123 -7.28 -2.84 20.89
CA PRO A 123 -7.86 -4.17 20.91
C PRO A 123 -8.72 -4.46 22.17
N ALA A 124 -8.36 -3.88 23.31
CA ALA A 124 -9.14 -4.05 24.54
C ALA A 124 -10.49 -3.32 24.45
N GLU A 125 -10.49 -2.14 23.84
CA GLU A 125 -11.72 -1.40 23.55
C GLU A 125 -12.60 -2.15 22.56
N ALA A 126 -12.02 -2.72 21.48
CA ALA A 126 -12.74 -3.54 20.52
C ALA A 126 -13.52 -4.69 21.20
N LEU A 127 -12.87 -5.39 22.13
CA LEU A 127 -13.50 -6.44 22.92
C LEU A 127 -14.64 -5.92 23.82
N ALA A 128 -14.48 -4.72 24.37
CA ALA A 128 -15.48 -4.11 25.24
C ALA A 128 -16.73 -3.66 24.49
N VAL A 129 -16.57 -3.14 23.26
CA VAL A 129 -17.67 -2.53 22.48
C VAL A 129 -18.31 -3.48 21.47
N ARG A 130 -17.67 -4.61 21.12
CA ARG A 130 -18.08 -5.46 19.99
C ARG A 130 -19.56 -5.88 20.02
N ASN A 131 -20.14 -6.10 21.20
CA ASN A 131 -21.55 -6.47 21.34
C ASN A 131 -22.51 -5.29 21.12
N GLY A 132 -22.02 -4.07 21.10
CA GLY A 132 -22.77 -2.85 20.83
C GLY A 132 -22.54 -2.27 19.44
N VAL A 133 -21.77 -2.93 18.59
CA VAL A 133 -21.55 -2.52 17.21
C VAL A 133 -22.78 -2.82 16.38
N GLU A 134 -23.39 -1.79 15.78
CA GLU A 134 -24.47 -1.95 14.81
C GLU A 134 -23.94 -2.19 13.40
N GLU A 135 -22.88 -1.46 13.03
CA GLU A 135 -22.27 -1.55 11.71
C GLU A 135 -20.79 -1.26 11.77
N ILE A 136 -20.01 -2.01 11.00
CA ILE A 136 -18.60 -1.70 10.71
C ILE A 136 -18.59 -0.87 9.43
N LEU A 137 -18.36 0.43 9.55
CA LEU A 137 -18.36 1.37 8.43
C LEU A 137 -17.09 1.23 7.56
N ASP A 138 -15.98 0.87 8.19
CA ASP A 138 -14.68 0.66 7.54
C ASP A 138 -13.88 -0.36 8.35
N LEU A 139 -13.23 -1.29 7.67
CA LEU A 139 -12.46 -2.36 8.32
C LEU A 139 -11.06 -1.94 8.73
N GLY A 140 -10.70 -0.68 8.51
CA GLY A 140 -9.37 -0.17 8.76
C GLY A 140 -8.40 -0.43 7.61
N GLU A 141 -7.13 -0.20 7.87
CA GLU A 141 -6.09 -0.40 6.87
C GLU A 141 -5.70 -1.87 6.74
N TYR A 142 -5.35 -2.24 5.51
CA TYR A 142 -4.83 -3.55 5.15
C TYR A 142 -3.39 -3.40 4.70
N LEU A 143 -2.46 -3.91 5.50
CA LEU A 143 -1.05 -3.77 5.23
C LEU A 143 -0.55 -4.90 4.33
N VAL A 144 -0.02 -4.53 3.16
CA VAL A 144 0.62 -5.48 2.25
C VAL A 144 2.01 -5.00 1.84
N ASN A 145 2.90 -5.95 1.58
CA ASN A 145 4.17 -5.63 0.93
C ASN A 145 3.90 -5.29 -0.54
N TYR A 146 4.36 -4.12 -1.01
CA TYR A 146 4.20 -3.72 -2.41
C TYR A 146 4.70 -4.80 -3.41
N GLY A 147 5.69 -5.60 -3.04
CA GLY A 147 6.19 -6.72 -3.82
C GLY A 147 5.14 -7.79 -4.15
N GLU A 148 4.09 -7.92 -3.33
CA GLU A 148 3.00 -8.86 -3.59
C GLU A 148 2.23 -8.50 -4.87
N PHE A 149 2.01 -7.21 -5.13
CA PHE A 149 1.38 -6.74 -6.36
C PHE A 149 2.26 -7.02 -7.58
N VAL A 150 3.52 -6.63 -7.51
CA VAL A 150 4.49 -6.79 -8.59
C VAL A 150 4.76 -8.26 -8.90
N GLU A 151 4.86 -9.11 -7.87
CA GLU A 151 5.05 -10.56 -8.04
C GLU A 151 3.87 -11.23 -8.77
N ASN A 152 2.66 -10.69 -8.57
CA ASN A 152 1.45 -11.20 -9.21
C ASN A 152 1.11 -10.50 -10.53
N ASN A 153 2.03 -9.73 -11.10
CA ASN A 153 1.83 -8.93 -12.32
C ASN A 153 0.71 -7.88 -12.19
N HIS A 154 0.44 -7.43 -10.98
CA HIS A 154 -0.45 -6.30 -10.76
C HIS A 154 0.37 -5.00 -10.68
N PRO A 155 -0.10 -3.90 -11.28
CA PRO A 155 0.48 -2.58 -11.07
C PRO A 155 0.31 -2.18 -9.61
N LEU A 156 1.20 -1.31 -9.11
CA LEU A 156 1.04 -0.70 -7.80
C LEU A 156 -0.21 0.18 -7.82
N ALA A 157 -1.16 -0.13 -6.94
CA ALA A 157 -2.34 0.70 -6.75
C ALA A 157 -2.01 1.87 -5.81
N PRO A 158 -2.69 3.03 -5.94
CA PRO A 158 -2.60 4.09 -4.97
C PRO A 158 -2.94 3.58 -3.56
N ALA A 159 -2.15 3.94 -2.56
CA ALA A 159 -2.32 3.50 -1.19
C ALA A 159 -2.65 4.68 -0.27
N SER A 160 -2.95 4.38 0.99
CA SER A 160 -3.25 5.38 2.01
C SER A 160 -2.17 6.46 2.09
N TYR A 161 -2.59 7.71 2.18
CA TYR A 161 -1.74 8.84 2.51
C TYR A 161 -1.40 8.77 3.99
N THR A 162 -0.15 8.45 4.30
CA THR A 162 0.31 8.16 5.66
C THR A 162 1.06 9.35 6.27
N VAL A 163 1.25 9.30 7.59
CA VAL A 163 2.04 10.32 8.31
C VAL A 163 3.49 10.37 7.79
N GLU A 164 4.08 9.22 7.48
CA GLU A 164 5.46 9.18 6.96
C GLU A 164 5.57 9.86 5.58
N TRP A 165 4.53 9.78 4.76
CA TRP A 165 4.48 10.49 3.50
C TRP A 165 4.27 11.99 3.74
N TRP A 166 3.28 12.34 4.57
CA TRP A 166 3.00 13.72 4.93
C TRP A 166 4.26 14.42 5.52
N VAL A 167 5.00 13.77 6.41
CA VAL A 167 6.24 14.29 6.98
C VAL A 167 7.25 14.65 5.89
N LYS A 168 7.34 13.84 4.81
CA LYS A 168 8.23 14.16 3.68
C LYS A 168 7.80 15.40 2.91
N GLU A 169 6.51 15.60 2.73
CA GLU A 169 5.98 16.81 2.12
C GLU A 169 6.16 18.02 3.06
N PHE A 170 5.96 17.83 4.35
CA PHE A 170 6.16 18.86 5.37
C PHE A 170 7.64 19.27 5.49
N GLU A 171 8.59 18.34 5.42
CA GLU A 171 10.03 18.62 5.33
C GLU A 171 10.41 19.42 4.07
N GLY A 172 9.61 19.35 3.03
CA GLY A 172 9.79 20.12 1.79
C GLY A 172 9.17 21.53 1.84
N SER A 173 8.44 21.89 2.89
CA SER A 173 7.85 23.22 3.09
C SER A 173 8.83 24.19 3.77
N ASP A 174 8.37 25.41 4.06
CA ASP A 174 9.18 26.42 4.78
C ASP A 174 9.27 26.17 6.31
N ALA A 175 8.70 25.09 6.82
CA ALA A 175 8.71 24.74 8.24
C ALA A 175 10.07 24.21 8.70
N ASP A 176 10.50 24.61 9.90
CA ASP A 176 11.60 23.94 10.59
C ASP A 176 11.10 22.66 11.29
N VAL A 177 10.88 21.61 10.50
CA VAL A 177 10.35 20.33 10.99
C VAL A 177 11.26 19.69 12.03
N GLN A 178 12.58 19.92 11.97
CA GLN A 178 13.49 19.42 12.99
C GLN A 178 13.28 20.11 14.34
N ALA A 179 13.06 21.42 14.35
CA ALA A 179 12.74 22.14 15.59
C ALA A 179 11.41 21.69 16.19
N LEU A 180 10.41 21.35 15.35
CA LEU A 180 9.14 20.78 15.81
C LEU A 180 9.32 19.38 16.43
N ARG A 181 10.15 18.52 15.83
CA ARG A 181 10.48 17.20 16.41
C ARG A 181 11.23 17.28 17.72
N ASP A 182 12.04 18.31 17.90
CA ASP A 182 12.84 18.51 19.11
C ASP A 182 12.02 19.14 20.26
N ASP A 183 10.82 19.67 19.98
CA ASP A 183 9.91 20.19 21.01
C ASP A 183 9.07 19.03 21.61
N PRO A 184 9.25 18.68 22.89
CA PRO A 184 8.55 17.57 23.53
C PRO A 184 7.03 17.79 23.70
N ARG A 185 6.52 18.98 23.35
CA ARG A 185 5.09 19.30 23.37
C ARG A 185 4.41 19.05 22.03
N VAL A 186 5.18 18.82 20.97
CA VAL A 186 4.70 18.60 19.61
C VAL A 186 4.78 17.12 19.29
N ASP A 187 3.66 16.54 18.90
CA ASP A 187 3.60 15.19 18.33
C ASP A 187 3.23 15.31 16.85
N LEU A 188 4.18 14.93 15.97
CA LEU A 188 3.93 14.97 14.52
C LEU A 188 3.10 13.77 14.05
N ASP A 189 2.97 12.73 14.84
CA ASP A 189 2.16 11.56 14.49
C ASP A 189 0.70 11.76 14.92
N GLU A 190 0.47 12.47 16.05
CA GLU A 190 -0.86 12.70 16.62
C GLU A 190 -1.04 14.19 16.99
N PRO A 191 -1.04 15.13 16.02
CA PRO A 191 -1.24 16.55 16.31
C PRO A 191 -2.69 16.83 16.74
N THR A 192 -2.86 17.91 17.49
CA THR A 192 -4.20 18.45 17.73
C THR A 192 -4.80 19.03 16.44
N PRO A 193 -6.16 19.14 16.33
CA PRO A 193 -6.83 19.76 15.17
C PRO A 193 -6.28 21.14 14.83
N ASP A 194 -6.02 21.95 15.85
CA ASP A 194 -5.52 23.33 15.69
C ASP A 194 -4.05 23.35 15.24
N GLU A 195 -3.22 22.41 15.67
CA GLU A 195 -1.84 22.28 15.19
C GLU A 195 -1.80 21.84 13.72
N ALA A 196 -2.60 20.84 13.34
CA ALA A 196 -2.68 20.37 11.98
C ALA A 196 -3.13 21.48 11.01
N LEU A 197 -4.15 22.25 11.40
CA LEU A 197 -4.63 23.40 10.62
C LEU A 197 -3.59 24.50 10.53
N ARG A 198 -2.96 24.84 11.66
CA ARG A 198 -1.91 25.87 11.70
C ARG A 198 -0.77 25.50 10.74
N TRP A 199 -0.25 24.28 10.81
CA TRP A 199 0.84 23.85 9.94
C TRP A 199 0.44 23.88 8.45
N ALA A 200 -0.77 23.42 8.14
CA ALA A 200 -1.24 23.42 6.76
C ALA A 200 -1.35 24.84 6.19
N ILE A 201 -1.80 25.82 7.00
CA ILE A 201 -2.02 27.20 6.55
C ILE A 201 -0.73 28.02 6.60
N GLU A 202 0.06 27.94 7.69
CA GLU A 202 1.26 28.76 7.88
C GLU A 202 2.43 28.33 6.99
N PHE A 203 2.56 27.02 6.74
CA PHE A 203 3.69 26.47 6.01
C PHE A 203 3.32 25.96 4.60
N ASP A 204 2.08 26.20 4.15
CA ASP A 204 1.59 25.75 2.84
C ASP A 204 1.87 24.26 2.58
N CYS A 205 1.66 23.42 3.60
CA CYS A 205 1.77 21.98 3.49
C CYS A 205 0.39 21.32 3.39
N PRO A 206 0.29 20.09 2.90
CA PRO A 206 -0.97 19.36 2.92
C PRO A 206 -1.50 19.16 4.34
N LEU A 207 -2.84 19.11 4.48
CA LEU A 207 -3.48 18.80 5.76
C LEU A 207 -2.99 17.44 6.27
N HIS A 208 -2.77 17.37 7.58
CA HIS A 208 -2.28 16.15 8.24
C HIS A 208 -3.23 14.94 8.00
N PRO A 209 -2.70 13.73 7.76
CA PRO A 209 -3.49 12.53 7.48
C PRO A 209 -4.58 12.21 8.51
N ALA A 210 -4.36 12.48 9.79
CA ALA A 210 -5.37 12.27 10.84
C ALA A 210 -6.69 13.03 10.59
N TYR A 211 -6.63 14.15 9.86
CA TYR A 211 -7.76 15.03 9.56
C TYR A 211 -8.10 15.08 8.08
N THR A 212 -7.49 14.22 7.27
CA THR A 212 -7.80 14.07 5.84
C THR A 212 -8.84 12.97 5.69
N TYR A 213 -10.04 13.34 5.21
CA TYR A 213 -11.18 12.45 5.09
C TYR A 213 -11.25 11.76 3.71
N LEU A 214 -12.23 10.86 3.52
CA LEU A 214 -12.39 10.07 2.30
C LEU A 214 -13.20 10.82 1.22
N TRP A 215 -12.75 12.02 0.86
CA TRP A 215 -13.42 12.90 -0.11
C TRP A 215 -13.60 12.29 -1.49
N HIS A 216 -12.87 11.25 -1.81
CA HIS A 216 -12.98 10.49 -3.04
C HIS A 216 -14.14 9.47 -3.05
N ASP A 217 -14.85 9.31 -1.93
CA ASP A 217 -15.99 8.41 -1.81
C ASP A 217 -17.34 9.15 -1.68
N VAL A 218 -17.32 10.48 -1.82
CA VAL A 218 -18.52 11.32 -1.74
C VAL A 218 -18.68 12.21 -2.97
N SER A 219 -19.92 12.49 -3.35
CA SER A 219 -20.21 13.38 -4.47
C SER A 219 -20.00 14.85 -4.10
N VAL A 220 -19.82 15.70 -5.11
CA VAL A 220 -19.74 17.15 -4.94
C VAL A 220 -21.04 17.73 -4.35
N ALA A 221 -22.19 17.14 -4.69
CA ALA A 221 -23.48 17.53 -4.14
C ALA A 221 -23.56 17.23 -2.63
N ALA A 222 -23.02 16.08 -2.18
CA ALA A 222 -22.97 15.73 -0.76
C ALA A 222 -22.03 16.68 0.01
N VAL A 223 -20.92 17.11 -0.59
CA VAL A 223 -20.03 18.13 0.00
C VAL A 223 -20.73 19.48 0.12
N ASP A 224 -21.50 19.89 -0.88
CA ASP A 224 -22.28 21.13 -0.86
C ASP A 224 -23.32 21.11 0.27
N GLU A 225 -24.06 20.02 0.41
CA GLU A 225 -25.05 19.83 1.46
C GLU A 225 -24.40 19.79 2.86
N LEU A 226 -23.30 19.04 3.01
CA LEU A 226 -22.54 19.00 4.28
C LEU A 226 -21.96 20.37 4.64
N ALA A 227 -21.43 21.13 3.68
CA ALA A 227 -20.90 22.48 3.92
C ALA A 227 -22.00 23.45 4.37
N ALA A 228 -23.20 23.35 3.79
CA ALA A 228 -24.36 24.12 4.23
C ALA A 228 -24.77 23.75 5.66
N ALA A 229 -24.89 22.45 5.95
CA ALA A 229 -25.24 21.97 7.28
C ALA A 229 -24.22 22.35 8.36
N VAL A 230 -22.92 22.34 8.03
CA VAL A 230 -21.85 22.81 8.94
C VAL A 230 -21.93 24.30 9.18
N ALA A 231 -22.21 25.10 8.14
CA ALA A 231 -22.34 26.56 8.26
C ALA A 231 -23.58 26.97 9.07
N ASP A 232 -24.66 26.19 9.01
CA ASP A 232 -25.89 26.39 9.80
C ASP A 232 -25.80 25.78 11.21
N GLY A 233 -24.67 25.16 11.57
CA GLY A 233 -24.47 24.50 12.85
C GLY A 233 -24.18 25.44 14.01
N ASP A 234 -24.22 24.92 15.24
CA ASP A 234 -23.94 25.64 16.47
C ASP A 234 -22.72 25.06 17.20
N VAL A 235 -21.80 25.94 17.62
CA VAL A 235 -20.66 25.52 18.45
C VAL A 235 -21.03 25.56 19.92
N VAL A 236 -20.83 24.44 20.60
CA VAL A 236 -21.12 24.30 22.03
C VAL A 236 -19.88 23.91 22.83
N ALA A 237 -19.65 24.53 23.98
CA ALA A 237 -18.60 24.11 24.89
C ALA A 237 -18.92 22.74 25.51
N LEU A 238 -17.94 21.85 25.54
CA LEU A 238 -18.07 20.56 26.23
C LEU A 238 -17.82 20.77 27.73
N GLU A 239 -18.86 20.52 28.55
CA GLU A 239 -18.68 20.53 29.99
C GLU A 239 -17.87 19.30 30.43
N SER A 240 -16.95 19.49 31.37
CA SER A 240 -16.03 18.44 31.88
C SER A 240 -16.69 17.44 32.83
N ASP A 241 -17.97 17.13 32.64
CA ASP A 241 -18.68 16.14 33.45
C ASP A 241 -18.62 14.76 32.79
N GLY A 242 -17.72 13.92 33.28
CA GLY A 242 -17.81 12.44 33.43
C GLY A 242 -18.42 11.55 32.33
N GLY A 243 -18.86 12.09 31.24
CA GLY A 243 -19.46 11.41 30.11
C GLY A 243 -18.52 11.37 28.90
N VAL A 244 -18.09 10.21 28.59
CA VAL A 244 -17.20 9.72 27.53
C VAL A 244 -17.31 10.51 26.23
N GLY A 245 -16.53 11.57 26.11
CA GLY A 245 -16.13 12.15 24.83
C GLY A 245 -14.61 11.95 24.74
N ARG A 246 -14.15 10.95 24.02
CA ARG A 246 -12.76 10.83 23.67
C ARG A 246 -12.55 11.60 22.36
N THR A 247 -11.57 12.49 22.34
CA THR A 247 -10.93 12.91 21.08
C THR A 247 -10.10 11.73 20.55
N THR A 248 -9.74 11.75 19.30
CA THR A 248 -8.82 10.77 18.64
C THR A 248 -7.57 10.52 19.48
N ALA A 249 -7.14 11.50 20.31
CA ALA A 249 -6.01 11.42 21.24
C ALA A 249 -6.39 10.97 22.67
N GLY A 250 -7.63 10.58 22.94
CA GLY A 250 -8.05 10.04 24.25
C GLY A 250 -8.08 11.03 25.41
N ARG A 251 -7.98 12.35 25.18
CA ARG A 251 -7.92 13.39 26.18
C ARG A 251 -8.91 14.50 25.86
N ILE A 252 -9.91 14.71 26.74
CA ILE A 252 -10.72 15.93 26.70
C ILE A 252 -9.85 17.05 27.28
N GLU A 253 -9.42 17.97 26.45
CA GLU A 253 -8.77 19.19 26.92
C GLU A 253 -9.81 20.11 27.58
N ALA A 254 -9.40 20.79 28.65
CA ALA A 254 -10.25 21.78 29.30
C ALA A 254 -10.50 22.94 28.32
N GLY A 255 -11.77 23.11 27.90
CA GLY A 255 -12.17 24.11 26.90
C GLY A 255 -12.45 23.54 25.53
N ALA A 256 -12.51 22.21 25.37
CA ALA A 256 -12.95 21.57 24.13
C ALA A 256 -14.38 21.99 23.79
N ASP A 257 -14.65 22.20 22.53
CA ASP A 257 -15.96 22.49 21.97
C ASP A 257 -16.35 21.42 20.94
N ALA A 258 -17.61 21.38 20.60
CA ALA A 258 -18.15 20.51 19.57
C ALA A 258 -19.08 21.31 18.65
N LEU A 259 -19.13 20.90 17.40
CA LEU A 259 -20.09 21.39 16.45
C LEU A 259 -21.35 20.51 16.49
N LEU A 260 -22.50 21.13 16.63
CA LEU A 260 -23.82 20.50 16.49
C LEU A 260 -24.36 20.81 15.11
N VAL A 261 -24.67 19.76 14.35
CA VAL A 261 -25.26 19.83 13.02
C VAL A 261 -26.62 19.16 13.04
N GLU A 262 -27.60 19.68 12.31
CA GLU A 262 -28.91 19.03 12.20
C GLU A 262 -28.79 17.62 11.58
N ALA A 263 -29.43 16.63 12.20
CA ALA A 263 -29.37 15.25 11.77
C ALA A 263 -30.30 15.00 10.57
N SER A 264 -29.84 15.28 9.35
CA SER A 264 -30.48 14.74 8.14
C SER A 264 -29.88 13.37 7.81
N GLY A 265 -30.67 12.53 7.12
CA GLY A 265 -30.19 11.20 6.70
C GLY A 265 -29.02 11.25 5.71
N ASP A 266 -28.96 12.30 4.89
CA ASP A 266 -27.92 12.48 3.89
C ASP A 266 -26.65 13.04 4.52
N VAL A 267 -26.72 14.04 5.39
CA VAL A 267 -25.58 14.58 6.15
C VAL A 267 -24.93 13.48 7.01
N ARG A 268 -25.76 12.70 7.74
CA ARG A 268 -25.26 11.58 8.55
C ARG A 268 -24.51 10.57 7.67
N ARG A 269 -25.09 10.14 6.55
CA ARG A 269 -24.46 9.20 5.62
C ARG A 269 -23.14 9.76 5.07
N THR A 270 -23.10 11.05 4.76
CA THR A 270 -21.88 11.71 4.29
C THR A 270 -20.78 11.69 5.35
N LEU A 271 -21.09 12.01 6.61
CA LEU A 271 -20.12 11.92 7.72
C LEU A 271 -19.63 10.50 7.95
N GLU A 272 -20.51 9.50 7.89
CA GLU A 272 -20.18 8.09 8.01
C GLU A 272 -19.29 7.61 6.84
N THR A 273 -19.58 8.04 5.61
CA THR A 273 -18.74 7.73 4.43
C THR A 273 -17.35 8.38 4.52
N LEU A 274 -17.29 9.61 5.03
CA LEU A 274 -16.01 10.30 5.26
C LEU A 274 -15.22 9.75 6.44
N LEU A 275 -15.82 8.87 7.24
CA LEU A 275 -15.30 8.34 8.51
C LEU A 275 -15.02 9.45 9.54
N VAL A 276 -15.88 10.47 9.58
CA VAL A 276 -15.81 11.52 10.60
C VAL A 276 -16.37 10.99 11.91
N GLU A 277 -15.60 11.07 12.98
CA GLU A 277 -16.06 10.68 14.32
C GLU A 277 -17.11 11.64 14.82
N HIS A 278 -18.25 11.12 15.25
CA HIS A 278 -19.38 11.91 15.76
C HIS A 278 -20.31 11.09 16.64
N VAL A 279 -21.20 11.77 17.35
CA VAL A 279 -22.29 11.13 18.09
C VAL A 279 -23.62 11.59 17.50
N ALA A 280 -24.38 10.64 16.98
CA ALA A 280 -25.68 10.90 16.40
C ALA A 280 -26.81 10.71 17.44
N THR A 281 -27.72 11.68 17.51
CA THR A 281 -29.03 11.57 18.14
C THR A 281 -30.13 11.68 17.08
N ASP A 282 -31.39 11.60 17.48
CA ASP A 282 -32.50 11.75 16.53
C ASP A 282 -32.55 13.14 15.88
N GLU A 283 -32.02 14.17 16.53
CA GLU A 283 -32.15 15.58 16.10
C GLU A 283 -30.82 16.19 15.67
N VAL A 284 -29.71 15.81 16.27
CA VAL A 284 -28.41 16.43 16.02
C VAL A 284 -27.26 15.43 15.93
N LEU A 285 -26.27 15.80 15.13
CA LEU A 285 -24.97 15.15 15.01
C LEU A 285 -23.95 16.03 15.73
N ARG A 286 -23.23 15.48 16.70
CA ARG A 286 -22.20 16.18 17.46
C ARG A 286 -20.82 15.74 16.99
N VAL A 287 -20.03 16.68 16.44
CA VAL A 287 -18.68 16.46 15.94
C VAL A 287 -17.69 17.18 16.87
N THR A 288 -16.71 16.46 17.41
CA THR A 288 -15.73 17.02 18.37
C THR A 288 -14.57 17.70 17.68
N ASP A 289 -13.85 17.04 16.80
CA ASP A 289 -12.69 17.60 16.08
C ASP A 289 -13.13 18.28 14.76
N TRP A 290 -14.12 19.16 14.85
CA TRP A 290 -14.85 19.70 13.72
C TRP A 290 -14.11 20.73 12.85
N ARG A 291 -13.11 21.43 13.41
CA ARG A 291 -12.43 22.53 12.72
C ARG A 291 -11.74 22.11 11.42
N PRO A 292 -10.97 20.99 11.37
CA PRO A 292 -10.40 20.52 10.12
C PRO A 292 -11.45 20.15 9.08
N LEU A 293 -12.58 19.57 9.51
CA LEU A 293 -13.70 19.27 8.63
C LEU A 293 -14.29 20.56 8.05
N ALA A 294 -14.66 21.54 8.90
CA ALA A 294 -15.22 22.81 8.47
C ALA A 294 -14.28 23.54 7.50
N ARG A 295 -12.99 23.61 7.84
CA ARG A 295 -11.98 24.27 6.98
C ARG A 295 -11.78 23.55 5.64
N SER A 296 -11.84 22.22 5.62
CA SER A 296 -11.81 21.44 4.37
C SER A 296 -13.03 21.71 3.48
N LEU A 297 -14.19 21.98 4.10
CA LEU A 297 -15.42 22.37 3.42
C LEU A 297 -15.46 23.85 3.00
N GLY A 298 -14.38 24.61 3.19
CA GLY A 298 -14.35 26.05 2.90
C GLY A 298 -15.26 26.87 3.81
N VAL A 299 -15.55 26.37 5.01
CA VAL A 299 -16.28 27.08 6.07
C VAL A 299 -15.28 27.68 7.05
N THR A 300 -15.47 28.94 7.46
CA THR A 300 -14.55 29.64 8.37
C THR A 300 -14.69 29.15 9.82
N ALA A 301 -13.82 29.64 10.70
CA ALA A 301 -13.92 29.35 12.13
C ALA A 301 -15.20 29.92 12.78
N ASP A 302 -15.77 30.97 12.17
CA ASP A 302 -17.03 31.60 12.60
C ASP A 302 -18.26 30.97 11.90
N LEU A 303 -18.08 29.82 11.25
CA LEU A 303 -19.08 29.06 10.49
C LEU A 303 -19.62 29.79 9.25
N ASP A 304 -18.92 30.81 8.73
CA ASP A 304 -19.28 31.46 7.50
C ASP A 304 -18.85 30.63 6.28
N ARG A 305 -19.76 30.40 5.36
CA ARG A 305 -19.51 29.79 4.06
C ARG A 305 -19.51 30.85 2.95
N GLU A 306 -18.38 31.01 2.26
CA GLU A 306 -18.19 32.06 1.24
C GLU A 306 -18.28 31.56 -0.20
N TRP A 307 -18.62 30.29 -0.44
CA TRP A 307 -18.69 29.68 -1.77
C TRP A 307 -20.01 28.96 -2.02
N THR A 308 -20.32 28.77 -3.28
CA THR A 308 -21.47 28.00 -3.81
C THR A 308 -20.98 27.05 -4.90
N LEU A 309 -21.83 26.12 -5.35
CA LEU A 309 -21.50 25.23 -6.47
C LEU A 309 -21.11 25.99 -7.74
N ASP A 310 -21.68 27.20 -7.96
CA ASP A 310 -21.38 28.01 -9.15
C ASP A 310 -19.97 28.60 -9.14
N ASP A 311 -19.32 28.70 -7.98
CA ASP A 311 -17.96 29.19 -7.84
C ASP A 311 -16.91 28.12 -8.17
N LEU A 312 -17.32 26.85 -8.18
CA LEU A 312 -16.44 25.76 -8.55
C LEU A 312 -16.16 25.73 -10.05
N SER A 313 -14.95 25.34 -10.43
CA SER A 313 -14.63 25.12 -11.85
C SER A 313 -15.46 23.97 -12.44
N PRO A 314 -15.73 23.98 -13.74
CA PRO A 314 -16.44 22.87 -14.39
C PRO A 314 -15.78 21.51 -14.13
N ALA A 315 -14.45 21.45 -14.12
CA ALA A 315 -13.69 20.23 -13.85
C ALA A 315 -13.83 19.71 -12.41
N ALA A 316 -14.24 20.53 -11.45
CA ALA A 316 -14.52 20.11 -10.10
C ALA A 316 -15.98 19.76 -9.88
N ARG A 317 -16.92 20.46 -10.57
CA ARG A 317 -18.36 20.19 -10.49
C ARG A 317 -18.79 18.94 -11.22
N GLU A 318 -18.23 18.73 -12.40
CA GLU A 318 -18.57 17.65 -13.33
C GLU A 318 -17.48 16.59 -13.33
N TYR A 319 -16.94 16.28 -12.14
CA TYR A 319 -15.92 15.27 -12.03
C TYR A 319 -16.52 13.90 -12.38
N ASP A 320 -16.24 13.42 -13.57
CA ASP A 320 -16.91 12.31 -14.25
C ASP A 320 -16.49 10.91 -13.72
N GLY A 321 -15.80 10.88 -12.61
CA GLY A 321 -15.35 9.62 -11.97
C GLY A 321 -16.33 9.06 -10.94
N GLY A 322 -17.59 9.47 -10.96
CA GLY A 322 -18.56 9.08 -9.95
C GLY A 322 -18.43 9.94 -8.67
N ASP A 323 -18.63 9.33 -7.52
CA ASP A 323 -18.60 10.01 -6.23
C ASP A 323 -17.15 10.34 -5.82
N ASN A 324 -16.62 11.47 -6.30
CA ASN A 324 -15.29 11.96 -5.94
C ASN A 324 -15.26 13.50 -5.88
N ALA A 325 -15.24 14.03 -4.66
CA ALA A 325 -15.26 15.47 -4.41
C ALA A 325 -13.89 16.10 -4.13
N ILE A 326 -12.79 15.37 -4.21
CA ILE A 326 -11.46 15.85 -3.80
C ILE A 326 -11.04 17.14 -4.53
N ARG A 327 -11.44 17.32 -5.81
CA ARG A 327 -11.15 18.55 -6.56
C ARG A 327 -11.96 19.75 -6.08
N ALA A 328 -13.21 19.53 -5.70
CA ALA A 328 -14.06 20.59 -5.15
C ALA A 328 -13.51 21.03 -3.79
N VAL A 329 -13.18 20.07 -2.92
CA VAL A 329 -12.57 20.35 -1.61
C VAL A 329 -11.28 21.14 -1.75
N ASN A 330 -10.38 20.77 -2.66
CA ASN A 330 -9.13 21.50 -2.90
C ASN A 330 -9.32 22.91 -3.50
N GLN A 331 -10.50 23.24 -4.04
CA GLN A 331 -10.80 24.60 -4.51
C GLN A 331 -11.35 25.50 -3.41
N VAL A 332 -11.99 24.93 -2.39
CA VAL A 332 -12.63 25.71 -1.32
C VAL A 332 -11.83 25.71 -0.03
N ALA A 333 -11.04 24.69 0.23
CA ALA A 333 -10.15 24.62 1.39
C ALA A 333 -8.99 25.63 1.25
N PRO A 334 -8.53 26.24 2.36
CA PRO A 334 -7.39 27.16 2.35
C PRO A 334 -6.02 26.47 2.30
N PHE A 335 -5.98 25.16 2.14
CA PHE A 335 -4.78 24.31 2.12
C PHE A 335 -5.01 23.15 1.15
N THR A 336 -3.94 22.43 0.84
CA THR A 336 -4.02 21.22 0.02
C THR A 336 -4.52 20.03 0.85
N VAL A 337 -5.50 19.29 0.29
CA VAL A 337 -6.01 18.02 0.84
C VAL A 337 -5.59 16.89 -0.09
N ARG A 338 -4.89 15.91 0.44
CA ARG A 338 -4.50 14.70 -0.30
C ARG A 338 -5.61 13.66 -0.29
N GLU A 339 -5.61 12.80 -1.28
CA GLU A 339 -6.52 11.65 -1.33
C GLU A 339 -6.11 10.63 -0.26
N ARG A 340 -7.02 10.37 0.70
CA ARG A 340 -6.69 9.63 1.95
C ARG A 340 -6.39 8.17 1.72
N ALA A 341 -7.26 7.43 1.03
CA ALA A 341 -7.13 6.00 0.81
C ALA A 341 -7.91 5.57 -0.44
N PRO A 342 -7.38 5.87 -1.65
CA PRO A 342 -8.13 5.74 -2.90
C PRO A 342 -8.41 4.28 -3.31
N THR A 343 -7.70 3.32 -2.71
CA THR A 343 -7.88 1.89 -3.06
C THR A 343 -8.46 1.11 -1.90
N ARG A 344 -9.58 0.43 -2.17
CA ARG A 344 -10.19 -0.57 -1.30
C ARG A 344 -9.77 -1.97 -1.73
N ILE A 345 -9.51 -2.83 -0.76
CA ILE A 345 -9.16 -4.24 -0.98
C ILE A 345 -10.33 -5.11 -0.53
N GLY A 346 -10.90 -5.83 -1.49
CA GLY A 346 -11.85 -6.88 -1.20
C GLY A 346 -11.16 -8.07 -0.52
N ASN A 347 -11.79 -8.61 0.51
CA ASN A 347 -11.19 -9.62 1.36
C ASN A 347 -12.22 -10.67 1.79
N ARG A 348 -11.87 -11.95 1.72
CA ARG A 348 -12.69 -13.08 2.11
C ARG A 348 -11.88 -14.25 2.63
N MET A 349 -12.50 -15.16 3.37
CA MET A 349 -11.82 -16.38 3.80
C MET A 349 -11.37 -17.21 2.60
N GLY A 350 -10.13 -17.66 2.64
CA GLY A 350 -9.56 -18.64 1.71
C GLY A 350 -9.98 -20.07 2.08
N ARG A 351 -9.73 -21.00 1.16
CA ARG A 351 -9.70 -22.42 1.52
C ARG A 351 -8.33 -22.76 2.09
N PRO A 352 -8.22 -23.78 2.98
CA PRO A 352 -6.94 -24.38 3.28
C PRO A 352 -6.36 -24.92 1.97
N GLU A 353 -5.45 -24.19 1.34
CA GLU A 353 -4.68 -24.72 0.23
C GLU A 353 -3.58 -25.60 0.81
N LYS A 354 -3.43 -26.80 0.29
CA LYS A 354 -2.19 -27.53 0.43
C LYS A 354 -1.13 -26.67 -0.25
N SER A 355 -0.35 -25.92 0.51
CA SER A 355 0.85 -25.31 -0.03
C SER A 355 1.79 -26.46 -0.42
N GLU A 356 1.82 -26.82 -1.68
CA GLU A 356 2.97 -27.53 -2.21
C GLU A 356 4.16 -26.61 -2.00
N GLY A 357 5.20 -27.16 -1.34
CA GLY A 357 6.39 -26.41 -1.03
C GLY A 357 6.94 -25.76 -2.30
N ARG A 358 7.05 -24.45 -2.32
CA ARG A 358 7.71 -23.69 -3.40
C ARG A 358 9.23 -23.87 -3.32
N ASP A 359 9.66 -25.01 -2.83
CA ASP A 359 11.05 -25.36 -2.71
C ASP A 359 11.68 -25.41 -4.09
N LEU A 360 12.83 -24.79 -4.20
CA LEU A 360 13.70 -25.04 -5.34
C LEU A 360 14.32 -26.43 -5.16
N SER A 361 14.27 -27.27 -6.18
CA SER A 361 14.95 -28.55 -6.14
C SER A 361 16.16 -28.53 -7.10
N PRO A 362 17.38 -28.64 -6.57
CA PRO A 362 17.74 -28.60 -5.14
C PRO A 362 17.51 -27.25 -4.47
N ALA A 363 17.35 -27.23 -3.15
CA ALA A 363 17.31 -26.00 -2.37
C ALA A 363 18.56 -25.15 -2.64
N VAL A 364 18.39 -23.86 -2.88
CA VAL A 364 19.50 -22.95 -3.25
C VAL A 364 19.83 -21.96 -2.13
N HIS A 365 21.06 -21.44 -2.17
CA HIS A 365 21.51 -20.42 -1.22
C HIS A 365 21.50 -19.03 -1.84
N THR A 366 21.63 -18.93 -3.17
CA THR A 366 21.65 -17.64 -3.86
C THR A 366 20.80 -17.66 -5.13
N LEU A 367 20.13 -16.53 -5.42
CA LEU A 367 19.46 -16.26 -6.67
C LEU A 367 20.41 -15.62 -7.72
N SER A 368 21.68 -15.93 -7.65
CA SER A 368 22.65 -15.62 -8.69
C SER A 368 22.65 -16.70 -9.77
N PRO A 369 22.43 -16.34 -11.06
CA PRO A 369 22.36 -17.31 -12.14
C PRO A 369 23.75 -17.82 -12.51
N ILE A 370 23.89 -19.17 -12.66
CA ILE A 370 25.13 -19.85 -13.03
C ILE A 370 24.99 -20.74 -14.28
N GLY A 371 23.85 -20.65 -15.00
CA GLY A 371 23.57 -21.51 -16.13
C GLY A 371 23.59 -23.00 -15.80
N GLU A 372 24.06 -23.80 -16.71
CA GLU A 372 24.23 -25.25 -16.53
C GLU A 372 25.57 -25.64 -15.92
N ALA A 373 26.49 -24.66 -15.74
CA ALA A 373 27.89 -24.92 -15.33
C ALA A 373 28.02 -25.51 -13.93
N GLY A 374 27.02 -25.31 -13.03
CA GLY A 374 26.98 -25.90 -11.69
C GLY A 374 26.44 -27.33 -11.61
N GLY A 375 26.08 -27.93 -12.73
CA GLY A 375 25.53 -29.27 -12.81
C GLY A 375 24.21 -29.45 -12.08
N SER A 376 23.84 -30.69 -11.74
CA SER A 376 22.58 -31.02 -11.07
C SER A 376 22.47 -30.43 -9.66
N GLN A 377 23.59 -30.26 -8.98
CA GLN A 377 23.64 -29.66 -7.64
C GLN A 377 23.64 -28.13 -7.65
N ARG A 378 23.78 -27.51 -8.84
CA ARG A 378 23.87 -26.05 -9.01
C ARG A 378 25.00 -25.43 -8.19
N ASP A 379 26.14 -26.14 -8.12
CA ASP A 379 27.31 -25.72 -7.36
C ASP A 379 27.98 -24.50 -7.97
N VAL A 380 27.99 -23.37 -7.26
CA VAL A 380 28.62 -22.12 -7.69
C VAL A 380 30.14 -22.26 -7.75
N GLY A 381 30.75 -22.93 -6.76
CA GLY A 381 32.19 -23.22 -6.76
C GLY A 381 32.60 -24.13 -7.91
N GLY A 382 31.77 -25.12 -8.23
CA GLY A 382 31.92 -25.96 -9.42
C GLY A 382 31.82 -25.15 -10.71
N ALA A 383 30.80 -24.30 -10.84
CA ALA A 383 30.61 -23.42 -11.99
C ALA A 383 31.77 -22.43 -12.17
N ALA A 384 32.31 -21.89 -11.08
CA ALA A 384 33.48 -21.00 -11.10
C ALA A 384 34.75 -21.65 -11.65
N ARG A 385 34.85 -22.96 -11.56
CA ARG A 385 35.98 -23.76 -12.08
C ARG A 385 35.72 -24.44 -13.40
N ALA A 386 34.44 -24.53 -13.79
CA ALA A 386 34.02 -25.20 -15.00
C ALA A 386 34.57 -24.52 -16.27
N ARG A 387 34.83 -25.32 -17.29
CA ARG A 387 35.20 -24.83 -18.62
C ARG A 387 33.94 -24.90 -19.50
N THR A 388 33.45 -23.75 -19.90
CA THR A 388 32.30 -23.61 -20.81
C THR A 388 32.80 -23.14 -22.18
N ASP A 389 31.91 -23.08 -23.16
CA ASP A 389 32.20 -22.51 -24.48
C ASP A 389 32.57 -21.02 -24.40
N GLU A 390 32.15 -20.35 -23.33
CA GLU A 390 32.42 -18.91 -23.08
C GLU A 390 33.75 -18.66 -22.35
N GLY A 391 34.36 -19.70 -21.82
CA GLY A 391 35.62 -19.61 -21.08
C GLY A 391 35.59 -20.33 -19.73
N ARG A 392 36.66 -20.23 -18.95
CA ARG A 392 36.69 -20.85 -17.62
C ARG A 392 35.96 -19.95 -16.62
N GLY A 393 34.96 -20.52 -15.95
CA GLY A 393 34.14 -19.82 -14.95
C GLY A 393 33.17 -18.79 -15.53
N VAL A 394 33.03 -18.73 -16.87
CA VAL A 394 32.14 -17.78 -17.54
C VAL A 394 30.90 -18.51 -18.04
N VAL A 395 29.74 -17.91 -17.81
CA VAL A 395 28.43 -18.43 -18.24
C VAL A 395 27.67 -17.38 -19.02
N ASN A 396 26.85 -17.84 -19.98
CA ASN A 396 25.94 -16.96 -20.70
C ASN A 396 24.52 -17.15 -20.14
N VAL A 397 23.97 -16.10 -19.54
CA VAL A 397 22.67 -16.12 -18.84
C VAL A 397 21.89 -14.83 -19.07
N GLN A 398 20.58 -14.90 -18.94
CA GLN A 398 19.75 -13.68 -18.97
C GLN A 398 19.80 -12.94 -17.65
N VAL A 399 20.14 -11.67 -17.69
CA VAL A 399 20.15 -10.74 -16.55
C VAL A 399 19.63 -9.37 -16.98
N GLY A 400 19.12 -8.60 -16.04
CA GLY A 400 18.62 -7.26 -16.31
C GLY A 400 19.75 -6.29 -16.68
N ARG A 401 19.57 -5.54 -17.76
CA ARG A 401 20.43 -4.40 -18.13
C ARG A 401 20.10 -3.21 -17.25
N ARG A 402 21.13 -2.61 -16.67
CA ARG A 402 21.00 -1.47 -15.77
C ARG A 402 22.05 -0.41 -16.12
N ALA A 403 21.72 0.85 -15.88
CA ALA A 403 22.66 1.97 -16.05
C ALA A 403 22.86 2.70 -14.71
N CYS A 404 24.06 3.20 -14.51
CA CYS A 404 24.37 4.06 -13.39
C CYS A 404 24.02 5.52 -13.75
N PRO A 405 23.15 6.21 -12.99
CA PRO A 405 22.82 7.60 -13.26
C PRO A 405 24.00 8.55 -13.06
N ASP A 406 24.94 8.23 -12.16
CA ASP A 406 26.06 9.11 -11.81
C ASP A 406 27.22 9.04 -12.82
N CYS A 407 27.61 7.83 -13.26
CA CYS A 407 28.78 7.67 -14.13
C CYS A 407 28.46 7.10 -15.53
N GLY A 408 27.21 6.78 -15.82
CA GLY A 408 26.76 6.24 -17.11
C GLY A 408 27.18 4.79 -17.39
N ALA A 409 27.81 4.10 -16.44
CA ALA A 409 28.24 2.72 -16.64
C ALA A 409 27.06 1.76 -16.76
N THR A 410 27.10 0.87 -17.74
CA THR A 410 26.10 -0.20 -17.91
C THR A 410 26.50 -1.45 -17.15
N THR A 411 25.61 -1.96 -16.32
CA THR A 411 25.87 -3.12 -15.47
C THR A 411 24.60 -4.01 -15.37
N HIS A 412 24.69 -5.11 -14.66
CA HIS A 412 23.55 -5.94 -14.23
C HIS A 412 23.41 -5.95 -12.70
N ARG A 413 24.30 -5.23 -12.00
CA ARG A 413 24.31 -5.11 -10.53
C ARG A 413 23.39 -3.97 -10.12
N THR A 414 22.73 -4.09 -8.96
CA THR A 414 21.91 -3.03 -8.35
C THR A 414 22.76 -1.87 -7.82
N GLN A 415 24.05 -2.11 -7.59
CA GLN A 415 25.05 -1.09 -7.27
C GLN A 415 26.08 -1.03 -8.38
N CYS A 416 26.51 0.17 -8.70
CA CYS A 416 27.51 0.42 -9.73
C CYS A 416 28.90 -0.04 -9.25
N PRO A 417 29.60 -0.91 -9.99
CA PRO A 417 30.94 -1.36 -9.58
C PRO A 417 32.02 -0.26 -9.65
N GLY A 418 31.70 0.89 -10.25
CA GLY A 418 32.64 2.00 -10.40
C GLY A 418 32.50 3.13 -9.40
N CYS A 419 31.30 3.37 -8.86
CA CYS A 419 31.02 4.50 -7.96
C CYS A 419 30.03 4.17 -6.82
N ASP A 420 29.65 2.90 -6.67
CA ASP A 420 28.73 2.38 -5.65
C ASP A 420 27.29 2.98 -5.66
N ALA A 421 26.98 3.86 -6.61
CA ALA A 421 25.64 4.42 -6.74
C ALA A 421 24.60 3.35 -7.14
N HIS A 422 23.37 3.55 -6.74
CA HIS A 422 22.27 2.70 -7.19
C HIS A 422 22.07 2.82 -8.70
N THR A 423 21.90 1.68 -9.37
CA THR A 423 21.69 1.62 -10.82
C THR A 423 20.21 1.45 -11.13
N GLU A 424 19.79 1.95 -12.30
CA GLU A 424 18.42 1.88 -12.79
C GLU A 424 18.27 0.88 -13.93
N PRO A 425 17.11 0.16 -14.04
CA PRO A 425 16.89 -0.71 -15.17
C PRO A 425 16.75 0.09 -16.46
N VAL A 426 17.29 -0.47 -17.54
CA VAL A 426 17.24 0.14 -18.88
C VAL A 426 16.36 -0.72 -19.77
N TYR A 427 15.36 -0.11 -20.40
CA TYR A 427 14.42 -0.78 -21.28
C TYR A 427 14.63 -0.31 -22.72
N GLU A 428 15.02 -1.22 -23.58
CA GLU A 428 15.25 -0.97 -25.00
C GLU A 428 14.46 -1.99 -25.83
N CYS A 429 13.62 -1.51 -26.71
CA CYS A 429 12.84 -2.38 -27.59
C CYS A 429 13.75 -3.11 -28.58
N GLU A 430 13.80 -4.43 -28.49
CA GLU A 430 14.62 -5.28 -29.38
C GLU A 430 14.32 -5.12 -30.88
N SER A 431 13.10 -4.64 -31.22
CA SER A 431 12.67 -4.53 -32.62
C SER A 431 12.97 -3.18 -33.26
N CYS A 432 12.97 -2.10 -32.49
CA CYS A 432 13.16 -0.75 -33.02
C CYS A 432 14.28 0.04 -32.30
N GLU A 433 14.95 -0.58 -31.33
CA GLU A 433 16.07 -0.02 -30.55
C GLU A 433 15.72 1.30 -29.83
N GLN A 434 14.41 1.55 -29.64
CA GLN A 434 13.95 2.72 -28.91
C GLN A 434 14.09 2.47 -27.41
N MET A 435 14.62 3.46 -26.70
CA MET A 435 14.59 3.50 -25.23
C MET A 435 13.19 3.89 -24.78
N ILE A 436 12.67 3.18 -23.79
CA ILE A 436 11.32 3.35 -23.29
C ILE A 436 11.37 3.50 -21.78
N ASP A 437 10.71 4.52 -21.29
CA ASP A 437 10.51 4.70 -19.85
C ASP A 437 9.26 3.93 -19.40
N PRO A 438 9.26 3.37 -18.17
CA PRO A 438 8.05 2.79 -17.58
C PRO A 438 6.94 3.84 -17.50
N ASP A 439 5.71 3.41 -17.76
CA ASP A 439 4.53 4.23 -17.49
C ASP A 439 4.28 4.36 -15.96
N GLU A 440 3.26 5.11 -15.57
CA GLU A 440 2.89 5.33 -14.17
C GLU A 440 2.56 4.01 -13.42
N SER A 441 2.18 2.96 -14.11
CA SER A 441 1.93 1.63 -13.56
C SER A 441 3.18 0.76 -13.47
N GLY A 442 4.33 1.24 -13.97
CA GLY A 442 5.57 0.48 -14.08
C GLY A 442 5.61 -0.49 -15.27
N ARG A 443 4.61 -0.47 -16.16
CA ARG A 443 4.60 -1.24 -17.39
C ARG A 443 5.50 -0.56 -18.42
N VAL A 444 6.23 -1.36 -19.18
CA VAL A 444 7.09 -0.88 -20.26
C VAL A 444 6.58 -1.43 -21.59
N HIS A 445 5.88 -0.60 -22.33
CA HIS A 445 5.29 -0.96 -23.62
C HIS A 445 5.89 -0.13 -24.74
N CYS A 446 6.21 -0.77 -25.86
CA CYS A 446 6.67 -0.08 -27.06
C CYS A 446 5.50 0.17 -28.00
N ASP A 447 4.94 1.36 -28.01
CA ASP A 447 3.81 1.76 -28.88
C ASP A 447 4.14 1.58 -30.39
N ARG A 448 5.40 1.73 -30.76
CA ARG A 448 5.82 1.58 -32.16
C ARG A 448 5.78 0.13 -32.64
N CYS A 449 6.05 -0.82 -31.76
CA CYS A 449 6.17 -2.24 -32.09
C CYS A 449 5.05 -3.08 -31.46
N ASP A 450 4.16 -2.44 -30.71
CA ASP A 450 3.03 -3.06 -30.02
C ASP A 450 3.46 -4.30 -29.21
N ARG A 451 4.39 -4.09 -28.28
CA ARG A 451 4.93 -5.18 -27.44
C ARG A 451 5.48 -4.71 -26.12
N ASP A 452 5.33 -5.53 -25.12
CA ASP A 452 5.96 -5.30 -23.82
C ASP A 452 7.48 -5.47 -23.91
N VAL A 453 8.20 -4.63 -23.20
CA VAL A 453 9.66 -4.58 -23.18
C VAL A 453 10.16 -4.92 -21.78
N THR A 454 11.22 -5.71 -21.71
CA THR A 454 11.89 -6.04 -20.45
C THR A 454 13.33 -5.57 -20.50
N SER A 455 13.93 -5.36 -19.33
CA SER A 455 15.36 -5.01 -19.22
C SER A 455 16.27 -6.25 -19.38
N ALA A 456 15.72 -7.44 -19.58
CA ALA A 456 16.46 -8.71 -19.63
C ALA A 456 17.27 -8.86 -20.91
N GLU A 457 18.57 -9.08 -20.80
CA GLU A 457 19.48 -9.36 -21.91
C GLU A 457 20.34 -10.59 -21.65
N TRP A 458 20.78 -11.27 -22.73
CA TRP A 458 21.80 -12.32 -22.60
C TRP A 458 23.17 -11.69 -22.36
N ARG A 459 23.80 -12.10 -21.26
CA ARG A 459 25.10 -11.56 -20.88
C ARG A 459 26.06 -12.64 -20.38
N ARG A 460 27.32 -12.46 -20.76
CA ARG A 460 28.41 -13.30 -20.25
C ARG A 460 28.78 -12.82 -18.84
N LEU A 461 28.66 -13.70 -17.87
CA LEU A 461 29.02 -13.44 -16.47
C LEU A 461 30.21 -14.30 -16.05
N ASP A 462 31.24 -13.67 -15.50
CA ASP A 462 32.33 -14.38 -14.83
C ASP A 462 31.89 -14.77 -13.41
N VAL A 463 31.38 -15.99 -13.29
CA VAL A 463 30.97 -16.57 -12.00
C VAL A 463 32.16 -16.76 -11.08
N GLY A 464 33.34 -17.05 -11.66
CA GLY A 464 34.57 -17.27 -10.90
C GLY A 464 35.09 -16.00 -10.23
N GLU A 465 35.02 -14.86 -10.94
CA GLU A 465 35.37 -13.55 -10.37
C GLU A 465 34.36 -13.16 -9.27
N ARG A 466 33.09 -13.22 -9.57
CA ARG A 466 32.01 -12.85 -8.63
C ARG A 466 32.03 -13.71 -7.37
N TYR A 467 32.33 -14.99 -7.49
CA TYR A 467 32.42 -15.88 -6.35
C TYR A 467 33.59 -15.52 -5.44
N ARG A 468 34.74 -15.20 -6.02
CA ARG A 468 35.92 -14.73 -5.25
C ARG A 468 35.63 -13.38 -4.56
N GLU A 469 35.07 -12.41 -5.30
CA GLU A 469 34.66 -11.11 -4.75
C GLU A 469 33.71 -11.30 -3.54
N ALA A 470 32.68 -12.17 -3.68
CA ALA A 470 31.74 -12.42 -2.61
C ALA A 470 32.39 -13.05 -1.36
N LEU A 471 33.31 -14.00 -1.56
CA LEU A 471 34.06 -14.59 -0.45
C LEU A 471 34.96 -13.54 0.24
N ASP A 472 35.67 -12.72 -0.53
CA ASP A 472 36.55 -11.68 0.00
C ASP A 472 35.77 -10.60 0.75
N THR A 473 34.61 -10.17 0.22
CA THR A 473 33.73 -9.15 0.85
C THR A 473 33.19 -9.65 2.19
N VAL A 474 32.79 -10.93 2.28
CA VAL A 474 32.27 -11.52 3.50
C VAL A 474 33.41 -11.94 4.47
N GLY A 475 34.65 -11.96 4.00
CA GLY A 475 35.81 -12.44 4.77
C GLY A 475 35.81 -13.95 5.00
N GLU A 476 35.19 -14.71 4.10
CA GLU A 476 35.04 -16.16 4.22
C GLU A 476 35.91 -16.93 3.23
N ARG A 477 36.15 -18.20 3.55
CA ARG A 477 36.85 -19.13 2.66
C ARG A 477 35.86 -20.16 2.12
N GLU A 478 36.16 -20.71 0.95
CA GLU A 478 35.35 -21.79 0.33
C GLU A 478 35.13 -22.98 1.27
N ALA A 479 36.07 -23.24 2.17
CA ALA A 479 35.97 -24.30 3.17
C ALA A 479 35.02 -24.02 4.36
N ALA A 480 34.42 -22.83 4.42
CA ALA A 480 33.50 -22.44 5.49
C ALA A 480 32.12 -23.11 5.36
N PHE A 481 31.80 -23.69 4.22
CA PHE A 481 30.56 -24.40 3.92
C PHE A 481 30.82 -25.55 2.93
N GLU A 482 29.94 -26.52 2.91
CA GLU A 482 30.10 -27.72 2.05
C GLU A 482 29.90 -27.34 0.56
N ILE A 483 28.86 -26.55 0.27
CA ILE A 483 28.48 -26.16 -1.09
C ILE A 483 27.70 -24.84 -1.10
N LEU A 484 27.99 -23.96 -2.06
CA LEU A 484 27.15 -22.81 -2.38
C LEU A 484 26.31 -23.15 -3.60
N LYS A 485 24.98 -23.21 -3.42
CA LYS A 485 24.03 -23.56 -4.49
C LYS A 485 23.38 -22.32 -5.08
N GLY A 486 23.49 -22.13 -6.39
CA GLY A 486 22.87 -21.08 -7.19
C GLY A 486 21.65 -21.53 -7.97
N VAL A 487 21.16 -20.68 -8.87
CA VAL A 487 20.07 -20.97 -9.82
C VAL A 487 20.61 -21.10 -11.24
N LYS A 488 19.92 -21.88 -12.08
CA LYS A 488 20.26 -21.96 -13.51
C LYS A 488 20.00 -20.62 -14.22
N GLY A 489 18.87 -19.99 -13.93
CA GLY A 489 18.44 -18.71 -14.46
C GLY A 489 17.41 -18.06 -13.54
N LEU A 490 17.11 -16.82 -13.80
CA LEU A 490 16.14 -16.03 -13.06
C LEU A 490 14.77 -16.10 -13.76
N THR A 491 13.69 -16.17 -12.99
CA THR A 491 12.31 -16.27 -13.52
C THR A 491 11.59 -14.92 -13.58
N SER A 492 12.06 -13.90 -12.83
CA SER A 492 11.48 -12.55 -12.84
C SER A 492 11.62 -11.89 -14.23
N ALA A 493 10.69 -11.03 -14.63
CA ALA A 493 10.72 -10.33 -15.91
C ALA A 493 12.02 -9.53 -16.11
N ASN A 494 12.42 -8.76 -15.09
CA ASN A 494 13.63 -7.93 -15.15
C ASN A 494 14.92 -8.68 -14.80
N LYS A 495 14.84 -9.95 -14.44
CA LYS A 495 15.98 -10.85 -14.21
C LYS A 495 17.15 -10.21 -13.43
N THR A 496 16.85 -9.50 -12.36
CA THR A 496 17.86 -8.87 -11.50
C THR A 496 18.45 -9.91 -10.54
N PRO A 497 19.74 -10.22 -10.62
CA PRO A 497 20.39 -11.16 -9.71
C PRO A 497 20.59 -10.51 -8.34
N GLU A 498 20.47 -11.32 -7.28
CA GLU A 498 20.87 -10.86 -5.95
C GLU A 498 22.40 -10.83 -5.79
N PRO A 499 22.94 -10.04 -4.84
CA PRO A 499 24.35 -10.11 -4.46
C PRO A 499 24.73 -11.52 -3.99
N MET A 500 25.85 -12.06 -4.48
CA MET A 500 26.30 -13.42 -4.19
C MET A 500 26.76 -13.56 -2.74
N GLU A 501 27.15 -12.49 -2.11
CA GLU A 501 27.52 -12.35 -0.69
C GLU A 501 26.41 -12.89 0.24
N LYS A 502 25.14 -12.61 -0.08
CA LYS A 502 23.98 -13.15 0.64
C LYS A 502 23.94 -14.67 0.57
N GLY A 503 24.30 -15.24 -0.58
CA GLY A 503 24.37 -16.67 -0.78
C GLY A 503 25.47 -17.32 0.06
N VAL A 504 26.65 -16.70 0.14
CA VAL A 504 27.77 -17.16 0.97
C VAL A 504 27.37 -17.22 2.43
N LEU A 505 26.74 -16.16 2.95
CA LEU A 505 26.24 -16.13 4.33
C LEU A 505 25.18 -17.20 4.58
N ARG A 506 24.24 -17.40 3.67
CA ARG A 506 23.21 -18.44 3.79
C ARG A 506 23.82 -19.84 3.79
N ALA A 507 24.75 -20.11 2.87
CA ALA A 507 25.42 -21.39 2.80
C ALA A 507 26.19 -21.72 4.09
N LYS A 508 26.87 -20.72 4.66
CA LYS A 508 27.59 -20.85 5.93
C LYS A 508 26.66 -21.20 7.10
N HIS A 509 25.45 -20.64 7.11
CA HIS A 509 24.50 -20.81 8.21
C HIS A 509 23.39 -21.85 7.92
N GLY A 510 23.51 -22.62 6.84
CA GLY A 510 22.53 -23.66 6.49
C GLY A 510 21.16 -23.13 6.09
N VAL A 511 21.08 -21.89 5.58
CA VAL A 511 19.85 -21.22 5.18
C VAL A 511 19.62 -21.39 3.68
N SER A 512 18.42 -21.81 3.28
CA SER A 512 18.02 -21.94 1.87
C SER A 512 17.10 -20.80 1.43
N SER A 513 17.17 -20.43 0.16
CA SER A 513 16.32 -19.44 -0.47
C SER A 513 15.22 -20.11 -1.31
N PHE A 514 14.03 -19.51 -1.32
CA PHE A 514 12.88 -19.93 -2.13
C PHE A 514 12.79 -19.13 -3.44
N LYS A 515 11.87 -19.53 -4.33
CA LYS A 515 11.63 -18.84 -5.60
C LYS A 515 11.23 -17.38 -5.43
N ASP A 516 10.54 -17.06 -4.37
CA ASP A 516 10.06 -15.72 -4.01
C ASP A 516 11.12 -14.86 -3.26
N GLY A 517 12.32 -15.39 -3.07
CA GLY A 517 13.39 -14.70 -2.35
C GLY A 517 13.30 -14.80 -0.82
N THR A 518 12.28 -15.45 -0.26
CA THR A 518 12.24 -15.74 1.18
C THR A 518 13.31 -16.77 1.56
N VAL A 519 13.66 -16.81 2.83
CA VAL A 519 14.70 -17.72 3.33
C VAL A 519 14.17 -18.61 4.44
N ARG A 520 14.72 -19.82 4.52
CA ARG A 520 14.34 -20.83 5.52
C ARG A 520 15.60 -21.49 6.09
N TYR A 521 15.54 -21.83 7.38
CA TYR A 521 16.56 -22.65 8.06
C TYR A 521 16.33 -24.11 7.81
#